data_6216ae7725e0019eef5c02f3f10be51c
#
_entry.id   6216ae7725e0019eef5c02f3f10be51c
#
_cell.length_a   1.000
_cell.length_b   1.000
_cell.length_c   1.000
_cell.angle_alpha   90.00
_cell.angle_beta   90.00
_cell.angle_gamma   90.00
#
_symmetry.space_group_name_H-M   'P 1'
#
loop_
_entity.id
_entity.type
_entity.pdbx_description
1 polymer ?
#
loop_
_entity_poly.entity_id
_entity_poly.type
_entity_poly.pdbx_seq_one_letter_code
_entity_poly.pdbx_strand_id
1 'polypeptide(L)'
;MLSPTSVQVRRGEFVCVIGPSGCGKTTLLRAAAGFVKPSSGRVLRGPYPVAGPSREVAFVFQDYGRALLPWRTVAGNIALALEAGGVPAAQRPARIGAVLETVGLQAHAQQFPAQLSGGMQQRVQIARCLAQQPEVLLMDEPFGALDAMTRESLQDELLRLVHSQGLTVLFVTHDLEEALYLGDRVIAPRTGPTAQRPSVAAIIDVDLPRPREQLGTREHPTFVQLRRQLYQYLGRH
;
A
#
# COMPACT_ATOMS: atom_id res chain seq x y z
N MET A 1 -14.49 -15.39 -2.12
CA MET A 1 -13.59 -16.37 -1.48
C MET A 1 -12.34 -16.44 -2.35
N LEU A 2 -11.14 -16.32 -1.76
CA LEU A 2 -9.89 -16.49 -2.52
C LEU A 2 -9.69 -17.98 -2.83
N SER A 3 -9.52 -18.33 -4.10
CA SER A 3 -9.04 -19.67 -4.49
C SER A 3 -7.58 -19.87 -4.04
N PRO A 4 -7.04 -21.09 -4.03
CA PRO A 4 -5.65 -21.32 -3.64
C PRO A 4 -4.69 -20.39 -4.34
N THR A 5 -3.93 -19.61 -3.57
CA THR A 5 -3.03 -18.57 -4.07
C THR A 5 -1.65 -18.79 -3.49
N SER A 6 -0.64 -18.89 -4.36
CA SER A 6 0.76 -18.95 -3.97
C SER A 6 1.47 -17.74 -4.55
N VAL A 7 1.88 -16.82 -3.68
CA VAL A 7 2.57 -15.59 -4.04
C VAL A 7 3.76 -15.41 -3.12
N GLN A 8 4.90 -15.07 -3.69
CA GLN A 8 6.10 -14.72 -2.95
C GLN A 8 6.47 -13.26 -3.24
N VAL A 9 6.71 -12.49 -2.19
CA VAL A 9 7.19 -11.11 -2.25
C VAL A 9 8.60 -11.08 -1.69
N ARG A 10 9.54 -10.50 -2.42
CA ARG A 10 10.94 -10.38 -2.00
C ARG A 10 11.10 -9.19 -1.07
N ARG A 11 12.10 -9.24 -0.21
CA ARG A 11 12.43 -8.08 0.65
C ARG A 11 12.81 -6.87 -0.21
N GLY A 12 12.27 -5.70 0.11
CA GLY A 12 12.48 -4.46 -0.64
C GLY A 12 11.73 -4.38 -1.97
N GLU A 13 10.88 -5.36 -2.30
CA GLU A 13 10.09 -5.38 -3.52
C GLU A 13 8.78 -4.60 -3.36
N PHE A 14 8.42 -3.84 -4.38
CA PHE A 14 7.11 -3.20 -4.49
C PHE A 14 6.20 -4.04 -5.40
N VAL A 15 5.28 -4.79 -4.81
CA VAL A 15 4.35 -5.65 -5.54
C VAL A 15 2.96 -5.03 -5.57
N CYS A 16 2.42 -4.83 -6.77
CA CYS A 16 1.06 -4.37 -6.96
C CYS A 16 0.13 -5.55 -7.26
N VAL A 17 -1.06 -5.55 -6.66
CA VAL A 17 -2.13 -6.52 -6.92
C VAL A 17 -3.29 -5.77 -7.54
N ILE A 18 -3.62 -6.08 -8.79
CA ILE A 18 -4.68 -5.42 -9.55
C ILE A 18 -5.78 -6.41 -9.89
N GLY A 19 -7.01 -5.94 -10.00
CA GLY A 19 -8.14 -6.77 -10.42
C GLY A 19 -9.48 -6.17 -10.02
N PRO A 20 -10.59 -6.71 -10.52
CA PRO A 20 -11.93 -6.20 -10.25
C PRO A 20 -12.29 -6.32 -8.77
N SER A 21 -13.31 -5.56 -8.37
CA SER A 21 -13.86 -5.63 -7.02
C SER A 21 -14.35 -7.05 -6.70
N GLY A 22 -14.15 -7.49 -5.46
CA GLY A 22 -14.60 -8.80 -5.00
C GLY A 22 -13.69 -9.98 -5.34
N CYS A 23 -12.59 -9.83 -6.11
CA CYS A 23 -11.68 -10.93 -6.43
C CYS A 23 -10.76 -11.37 -5.26
N GLY A 24 -10.87 -10.73 -4.09
CA GLY A 24 -10.17 -11.14 -2.87
C GLY A 24 -8.86 -10.40 -2.56
N LYS A 25 -8.55 -9.29 -3.23
CA LYS A 25 -7.34 -8.47 -2.99
C LYS A 25 -7.20 -8.05 -1.52
N THR A 26 -8.25 -7.42 -0.98
CA THR A 26 -8.30 -7.03 0.44
C THR A 26 -8.13 -8.23 1.39
N THR A 27 -8.71 -9.39 1.03
CA THR A 27 -8.57 -10.62 1.84
C THR A 27 -7.12 -11.11 1.83
N LEU A 28 -6.44 -11.04 0.69
CA LEU A 28 -5.02 -11.36 0.57
C LEU A 28 -4.17 -10.45 1.46
N LEU A 29 -4.39 -9.12 1.40
CA LEU A 29 -3.70 -8.18 2.28
C LEU A 29 -3.96 -8.45 3.77
N ARG A 30 -5.22 -8.69 4.13
CA ARG A 30 -5.60 -9.00 5.53
C ARG A 30 -4.97 -10.30 6.03
N ALA A 31 -4.84 -11.30 5.17
CA ALA A 31 -4.13 -12.53 5.50
C ALA A 31 -2.62 -12.26 5.67
N ALA A 32 -2.01 -11.46 4.80
CA ALA A 32 -0.61 -11.06 4.91
C ALA A 32 -0.33 -10.25 6.19
N ALA A 33 -1.30 -9.43 6.63
CA ALA A 33 -1.23 -8.68 7.90
C ALA A 33 -1.45 -9.55 9.15
N GLY A 34 -1.90 -10.77 8.99
CA GLY A 34 -2.30 -11.63 10.12
C GLY A 34 -3.66 -11.28 10.73
N PHE A 35 -4.49 -10.46 10.07
CA PHE A 35 -5.85 -10.14 10.54
C PHE A 35 -6.84 -11.27 10.29
N VAL A 36 -6.57 -12.09 9.29
CA VAL A 36 -7.40 -13.22 8.90
C VAL A 36 -6.52 -14.45 8.70
N LYS A 37 -6.90 -15.57 9.30
CA LYS A 37 -6.23 -16.86 9.07
C LYS A 37 -6.73 -17.45 7.73
N PRO A 38 -5.84 -17.96 6.86
CA PRO A 38 -6.26 -18.69 5.68
C PRO A 38 -6.96 -19.99 6.10
N SER A 39 -8.00 -20.39 5.35
CA SER A 39 -8.72 -21.65 5.58
C SER A 39 -7.87 -22.89 5.24
N SER A 40 -6.88 -22.71 4.36
CA SER A 40 -5.88 -23.72 4.02
C SER A 40 -4.56 -23.05 3.64
N GLY A 41 -3.45 -23.77 3.70
CA GLY A 41 -2.13 -23.20 3.45
C GLY A 41 -1.61 -22.38 4.63
N ARG A 42 -0.68 -21.47 4.34
CA ARG A 42 -0.02 -20.65 5.37
C ARG A 42 0.50 -19.36 4.79
N VAL A 43 0.59 -18.33 5.61
CA VAL A 43 1.32 -17.10 5.32
C VAL A 43 2.62 -17.12 6.10
N LEU A 44 3.72 -16.81 5.43
CA LEU A 44 5.06 -16.79 6.03
C LEU A 44 5.65 -15.38 5.90
N ARG A 45 6.41 -14.97 6.91
CA ARG A 45 7.33 -13.84 6.85
C ARG A 45 8.74 -14.36 7.12
N GLY A 46 9.56 -14.42 6.05
CA GLY A 46 10.78 -15.20 6.08
C GLY A 46 10.48 -16.67 6.40
N PRO A 47 11.17 -17.30 7.36
CA PRO A 47 10.91 -18.69 7.73
C PRO A 47 9.73 -18.86 8.71
N TYR A 48 9.18 -17.77 9.26
CA TYR A 48 8.22 -17.81 10.36
C TYR A 48 6.78 -17.67 9.87
N PRO A 49 5.84 -18.49 10.39
CA PRO A 49 4.44 -18.32 10.09
C PRO A 49 3.89 -17.03 10.72
N VAL A 50 3.02 -16.34 9.97
CA VAL A 50 2.29 -15.16 10.47
C VAL A 50 1.15 -15.65 11.37
N ALA A 51 1.34 -15.50 12.69
CA ALA A 51 0.37 -15.92 13.70
C ALA A 51 -0.67 -14.83 14.03
N GLY A 52 -0.39 -13.56 13.72
CA GLY A 52 -1.25 -12.42 13.99
C GLY A 52 -0.60 -11.11 13.56
N PRO A 53 -1.23 -9.97 13.88
CA PRO A 53 -0.67 -8.64 13.61
C PRO A 53 0.69 -8.44 14.27
N SER A 54 1.56 -7.68 13.64
CA SER A 54 2.92 -7.44 14.09
C SER A 54 3.30 -5.99 13.84
N ARG A 55 4.23 -5.43 14.64
CA ARG A 55 4.69 -4.04 14.50
C ARG A 55 5.52 -3.80 13.26
N GLU A 56 6.12 -4.85 12.72
CA GLU A 56 6.93 -4.76 11.49
C GLU A 56 6.07 -4.64 10.24
N VAL A 57 4.74 -4.82 10.38
CA VAL A 57 3.76 -4.74 9.29
C VAL A 57 2.81 -3.59 9.56
N ALA A 58 2.85 -2.55 8.73
CA ALA A 58 1.87 -1.47 8.74
C ALA A 58 0.80 -1.70 7.67
N PHE A 59 -0.44 -1.32 8.00
CA PHE A 59 -1.59 -1.49 7.11
C PHE A 59 -2.31 -0.17 6.89
N VAL A 60 -2.40 0.26 5.63
CA VAL A 60 -3.18 1.41 5.17
C VAL A 60 -4.52 0.90 4.67
N PHE A 61 -5.59 1.26 5.38
CA PHE A 61 -6.96 0.83 5.06
C PHE A 61 -7.60 1.71 3.98
N GLN A 62 -8.48 1.13 3.18
CA GLN A 62 -9.25 1.83 2.17
C GLN A 62 -10.18 2.89 2.80
N ASP A 63 -10.83 2.57 3.94
CA ASP A 63 -11.68 3.50 4.69
C ASP A 63 -10.84 4.36 5.64
N TYR A 64 -10.29 5.45 5.11
CA TYR A 64 -9.43 6.38 5.84
C TYR A 64 -10.19 7.13 6.95
N GLY A 65 -11.48 7.43 6.76
CA GLY A 65 -12.28 8.18 7.73
C GLY A 65 -12.47 7.42 9.05
N ARG A 66 -12.64 6.10 8.98
CA ARG A 66 -12.75 5.23 10.18
C ARG A 66 -11.41 4.83 10.77
N ALA A 67 -10.33 5.02 10.03
CA ALA A 67 -9.01 4.64 10.50
C ALA A 67 -8.40 5.67 11.46
N LEU A 68 -8.83 6.93 11.41
CA LEU A 68 -8.33 8.00 12.27
C LEU A 68 -9.17 8.12 13.56
N LEU A 69 -8.50 8.52 14.66
CA LEU A 69 -9.16 8.83 15.91
C LEU A 69 -9.70 10.27 15.84
N PRO A 70 -11.03 10.49 15.80
CA PRO A 70 -11.60 11.81 15.57
C PRO A 70 -11.35 12.81 16.71
N TRP A 71 -11.06 12.33 17.91
CA TRP A 71 -10.76 13.12 19.11
C TRP A 71 -9.26 13.44 19.28
N ARG A 72 -8.40 12.97 18.39
CA ARG A 72 -6.96 13.31 18.35
C ARG A 72 -6.67 14.22 17.17
N THR A 73 -5.77 15.16 17.33
CA THR A 73 -5.21 15.94 16.22
C THR A 73 -4.46 15.07 15.23
N VAL A 74 -4.04 15.62 14.09
CA VAL A 74 -3.16 14.97 13.13
C VAL A 74 -1.90 14.46 13.83
N ALA A 75 -1.18 15.33 14.54
CA ALA A 75 0.00 14.93 15.30
C ALA A 75 -0.32 13.88 16.37
N GLY A 76 -1.47 14.00 17.04
CA GLY A 76 -1.93 13.03 18.03
C GLY A 76 -2.26 11.64 17.45
N ASN A 77 -2.76 11.58 16.23
CA ASN A 77 -2.98 10.32 15.51
C ASN A 77 -1.65 9.63 15.17
N ILE A 78 -0.63 10.39 14.77
CA ILE A 78 0.71 9.85 14.50
C ILE A 78 1.39 9.45 15.81
N ALA A 79 1.26 10.28 16.86
CA ALA A 79 1.82 9.99 18.18
C ALA A 79 1.36 8.65 18.75
N LEU A 80 0.09 8.26 18.51
CA LEU A 80 -0.44 6.96 18.94
C LEU A 80 0.39 5.79 18.42
N ALA A 81 0.79 5.84 17.16
CA ALA A 81 1.61 4.78 16.55
C ALA A 81 3.00 4.70 17.20
N LEU A 82 3.58 5.85 17.52
CA LEU A 82 4.87 5.94 18.23
C LEU A 82 4.76 5.49 19.69
N GLU A 83 3.63 5.81 20.34
CA GLU A 83 3.31 5.36 21.70
C GLU A 83 3.22 3.83 21.75
N ALA A 84 2.43 3.25 20.87
CA ALA A 84 2.28 1.80 20.72
C ALA A 84 3.60 1.11 20.36
N GLY A 85 4.47 1.80 19.61
CA GLY A 85 5.82 1.35 19.25
C GLY A 85 6.83 1.45 20.39
N GLY A 86 6.46 2.05 21.56
CA GLY A 86 7.38 2.24 22.69
C GLY A 86 8.41 3.34 22.46
N VAL A 87 8.18 4.24 21.49
CA VAL A 87 9.10 5.37 21.24
C VAL A 87 9.10 6.34 22.43
N PRO A 88 10.28 6.69 22.98
CA PRO A 88 10.37 7.63 24.09
C PRO A 88 9.71 8.97 23.78
N ALA A 89 9.00 9.57 24.74
CA ALA A 89 8.24 10.81 24.56
C ALA A 89 9.10 11.95 23.98
N ALA A 90 10.35 12.07 24.41
CA ALA A 90 11.28 13.10 23.93
C ALA A 90 11.63 12.98 22.43
N GLN A 91 11.52 11.79 21.83
CA GLN A 91 11.84 11.56 20.42
C GLN A 91 10.61 11.71 19.48
N ARG A 92 9.40 11.67 20.04
CA ARG A 92 8.16 11.67 19.24
C ARG A 92 7.98 12.96 18.43
N PRO A 93 8.21 14.17 18.96
CA PRO A 93 8.00 15.40 18.20
C PRO A 93 8.83 15.45 16.90
N ALA A 94 10.10 15.07 16.95
CA ALA A 94 10.97 15.05 15.78
C ALA A 94 10.48 14.04 14.72
N ARG A 95 10.08 12.83 15.16
CA ARG A 95 9.54 11.79 14.24
C ARG A 95 8.20 12.21 13.64
N ILE A 96 7.32 12.84 14.41
CA ILE A 96 6.04 13.36 13.91
C ILE A 96 6.31 14.44 12.86
N GLY A 97 7.23 15.39 13.14
CA GLY A 97 7.61 16.44 12.19
C GLY A 97 8.10 15.86 10.87
N ALA A 98 9.01 14.90 10.90
CA ALA A 98 9.57 14.27 9.72
C ALA A 98 8.50 13.56 8.85
N VAL A 99 7.60 12.77 9.45
CA VAL A 99 6.54 12.12 8.66
C VAL A 99 5.48 13.09 8.16
N LEU A 100 5.19 14.16 8.90
CA LEU A 100 4.28 15.23 8.44
C LEU A 100 4.87 15.97 7.24
N GLU A 101 6.18 16.19 7.24
CA GLU A 101 6.90 16.75 6.09
C GLU A 101 6.78 15.84 4.86
N THR A 102 7.04 14.55 5.02
CA THR A 102 6.90 13.55 3.96
C THR A 102 5.52 13.59 3.28
N VAL A 103 4.45 13.78 4.05
CA VAL A 103 3.08 13.79 3.48
C VAL A 103 2.53 15.20 3.23
N GLY A 104 3.34 16.26 3.42
CA GLY A 104 2.95 17.66 3.17
C GLY A 104 1.84 18.18 4.10
N LEU A 105 1.86 17.79 5.38
CA LEU A 105 0.84 18.15 6.37
C LEU A 105 1.37 18.92 7.58
N GLN A 106 2.56 19.51 7.51
CA GLN A 106 3.17 20.22 8.66
C GLN A 106 2.25 21.33 9.22
N ALA A 107 1.65 22.13 8.32
CA ALA A 107 0.75 23.22 8.69
C ALA A 107 -0.56 22.76 9.34
N HIS A 108 -0.88 21.47 9.24
CA HIS A 108 -2.13 20.88 9.71
C HIS A 108 -1.97 20.00 10.96
N ALA A 109 -0.79 19.99 11.57
CA ALA A 109 -0.43 19.12 12.69
C ALA A 109 -1.41 19.19 13.88
N GLN A 110 -1.99 20.36 14.16
CA GLN A 110 -2.90 20.59 15.27
C GLN A 110 -4.38 20.48 14.90
N GLN A 111 -4.70 20.26 13.63
CA GLN A 111 -6.09 20.08 13.19
C GLN A 111 -6.61 18.69 13.55
N PHE A 112 -7.93 18.60 13.72
CA PHE A 112 -8.63 17.33 13.94
C PHE A 112 -9.08 16.72 12.59
N PRO A 113 -9.27 15.40 12.50
CA PRO A 113 -9.72 14.74 11.27
C PRO A 113 -10.93 15.40 10.61
N ALA A 114 -11.92 15.87 11.37
CA ALA A 114 -13.10 16.53 10.86
C ALA A 114 -12.82 17.88 10.13
N GLN A 115 -11.66 18.46 10.33
CA GLN A 115 -11.23 19.73 9.70
C GLN A 115 -10.43 19.49 8.41
N LEU A 116 -10.22 18.23 8.04
CA LEU A 116 -9.38 17.83 6.91
C LEU A 116 -10.24 17.35 5.72
N SER A 117 -9.77 17.60 4.50
CA SER A 117 -10.31 16.92 3.33
C SER A 117 -10.06 15.40 3.40
N GLY A 118 -10.82 14.60 2.62
CA GLY A 118 -10.63 13.16 2.56
C GLY A 118 -9.20 12.77 2.17
N GLY A 119 -8.61 13.46 1.20
CA GLY A 119 -7.23 13.26 0.79
C GLY A 119 -6.21 13.59 1.89
N MET A 120 -6.46 14.64 2.70
CA MET A 120 -5.62 14.94 3.86
C MET A 120 -5.72 13.87 4.94
N GLN A 121 -6.93 13.37 5.21
CA GLN A 121 -7.13 12.26 6.17
C GLN A 121 -6.38 11.01 5.73
N GLN A 122 -6.39 10.71 4.45
CA GLN A 122 -5.66 9.58 3.86
C GLN A 122 -4.14 9.75 4.03
N ARG A 123 -3.61 10.96 3.81
CA ARG A 123 -2.21 11.27 4.07
C ARG A 123 -1.83 11.13 5.54
N VAL A 124 -2.71 11.49 6.48
CA VAL A 124 -2.49 11.25 7.92
C VAL A 124 -2.41 9.76 8.23
N GLN A 125 -3.24 8.92 7.60
CA GLN A 125 -3.19 7.48 7.77
C GLN A 125 -1.86 6.91 7.28
N ILE A 126 -1.39 7.33 6.11
CA ILE A 126 -0.08 6.94 5.57
C ILE A 126 1.04 7.38 6.53
N ALA A 127 1.04 8.65 6.97
CA ALA A 127 2.02 9.17 7.92
C ALA A 127 2.06 8.36 9.22
N ARG A 128 0.89 7.96 9.76
CA ARG A 128 0.80 7.11 10.95
C ARG A 128 1.45 5.73 10.73
N CYS A 129 1.26 5.13 9.58
CA CYS A 129 1.91 3.87 9.23
C CYS A 129 3.44 4.03 9.11
N LEU A 130 3.90 5.06 8.43
CA LEU A 130 5.32 5.34 8.23
C LEU A 130 6.05 5.69 9.53
N ALA A 131 5.38 6.34 10.48
CA ALA A 131 5.94 6.66 11.79
C ALA A 131 6.40 5.42 12.57
N GLN A 132 5.80 4.26 12.32
CA GLN A 132 6.18 2.99 12.96
C GLN A 132 7.50 2.42 12.41
N GLN A 133 8.01 2.94 11.30
CA GLN A 133 9.17 2.39 10.59
C GLN A 133 8.99 0.89 10.30
N PRO A 134 7.92 0.48 9.60
CA PRO A 134 7.65 -0.92 9.33
C PRO A 134 8.66 -1.51 8.37
N GLU A 135 8.83 -2.85 8.35
CA GLU A 135 9.55 -3.56 7.29
C GLU A 135 8.67 -3.84 6.08
N VAL A 136 7.36 -4.01 6.34
CA VAL A 136 6.35 -4.32 5.32
C VAL A 136 5.21 -3.31 5.41
N LEU A 137 4.86 -2.73 4.27
CA LEU A 137 3.74 -1.81 4.12
C LEU A 137 2.67 -2.45 3.23
N LEU A 138 1.49 -2.69 3.81
CA LEU A 138 0.33 -3.22 3.12
C LEU A 138 -0.64 -2.08 2.87
N MET A 139 -1.05 -1.87 1.62
CA MET A 139 -1.87 -0.72 1.24
C MET A 139 -3.09 -1.18 0.41
N ASP A 140 -4.29 -0.87 0.89
CA ASP A 140 -5.55 -1.24 0.22
C ASP A 140 -6.19 0.00 -0.41
N GLU A 141 -6.00 0.18 -1.72
CA GLU A 141 -6.48 1.33 -2.53
C GLU A 141 -6.18 2.71 -1.88
N PRO A 142 -4.92 2.98 -1.46
CA PRO A 142 -4.60 4.11 -0.60
C PRO A 142 -4.74 5.48 -1.27
N PHE A 143 -4.88 5.55 -2.59
CA PHE A 143 -4.96 6.81 -3.33
C PHE A 143 -6.32 7.05 -3.99
N GLY A 144 -7.32 6.19 -3.70
CA GLY A 144 -8.62 6.24 -4.37
C GLY A 144 -9.42 7.52 -4.14
N ALA A 145 -9.22 8.22 -3.02
CA ALA A 145 -9.93 9.47 -2.68
C ALA A 145 -9.15 10.74 -3.02
N LEU A 146 -8.00 10.62 -3.69
CA LEU A 146 -7.14 11.76 -4.02
C LEU A 146 -7.47 12.32 -5.41
N ASP A 147 -7.37 13.65 -5.55
CA ASP A 147 -7.28 14.27 -6.87
C ASP A 147 -6.00 13.85 -7.60
N ALA A 148 -5.96 14.03 -8.92
CA ALA A 148 -4.88 13.52 -9.77
C ALA A 148 -3.50 14.06 -9.36
N MET A 149 -3.37 15.37 -9.15
CA MET A 149 -2.08 15.99 -8.82
C MET A 149 -1.55 15.57 -7.44
N THR A 150 -2.44 15.51 -6.45
CA THR A 150 -2.09 15.04 -5.10
C THR A 150 -1.69 13.56 -5.13
N ARG A 151 -2.40 12.75 -5.92
CA ARG A 151 -2.08 11.33 -6.12
C ARG A 151 -0.69 11.14 -6.69
N GLU A 152 -0.37 11.82 -7.78
CA GLU A 152 0.94 11.76 -8.43
C GLU A 152 2.07 12.17 -7.48
N SER A 153 1.91 13.29 -6.78
CA SER A 153 2.89 13.74 -5.79
C SER A 153 3.13 12.72 -4.67
N LEU A 154 2.07 12.07 -4.16
CA LEU A 154 2.20 11.05 -3.13
C LEU A 154 2.76 9.73 -3.65
N GLN A 155 2.50 9.37 -4.90
CA GLN A 155 3.13 8.22 -5.56
C GLN A 155 4.65 8.40 -5.63
N ASP A 156 5.10 9.58 -6.05
CA ASP A 156 6.53 9.91 -6.13
C ASP A 156 7.19 9.89 -4.75
N GLU A 157 6.52 10.45 -3.75
CA GLU A 157 7.01 10.47 -2.38
C GLU A 157 7.07 9.05 -1.79
N LEU A 158 6.04 8.23 -2.03
CA LEU A 158 6.02 6.84 -1.61
C LEU A 158 7.17 6.04 -2.25
N LEU A 159 7.43 6.23 -3.56
CA LEU A 159 8.54 5.56 -4.24
C LEU A 159 9.89 5.97 -3.65
N ARG A 160 10.11 7.28 -3.41
CA ARG A 160 11.34 7.77 -2.77
C ARG A 160 11.55 7.16 -1.41
N LEU A 161 10.50 7.11 -0.60
CA LEU A 161 10.53 6.58 0.76
C LEU A 161 10.77 5.07 0.79
N VAL A 162 10.03 4.31 -0.04
CA VAL A 162 10.21 2.86 -0.17
C VAL A 162 11.65 2.53 -0.56
N HIS A 163 12.19 3.27 -1.52
CA HIS A 163 13.56 3.04 -2.00
C HIS A 163 14.62 3.41 -0.95
N SER A 164 14.47 4.56 -0.29
CA SER A 164 15.43 5.02 0.72
C SER A 164 15.45 4.17 1.99
N GLN A 165 14.33 3.56 2.36
CA GLN A 165 14.19 2.74 3.56
C GLN A 165 14.24 1.24 3.29
N GLY A 166 14.26 0.81 2.03
CA GLY A 166 14.24 -0.61 1.66
C GLY A 166 12.95 -1.33 2.10
N LEU A 167 11.80 -0.62 2.09
CA LEU A 167 10.51 -1.17 2.49
C LEU A 167 10.03 -2.22 1.49
N THR A 168 9.42 -3.27 2.02
CA THR A 168 8.66 -4.22 1.20
C THR A 168 7.21 -3.75 1.13
N VAL A 169 6.65 -3.64 -0.08
CA VAL A 169 5.28 -3.12 -0.26
C VAL A 169 4.40 -4.12 -0.97
N LEU A 170 3.21 -4.36 -0.42
CA LEU A 170 2.12 -5.03 -1.13
C LEU A 170 0.97 -4.04 -1.26
N PHE A 171 0.72 -3.62 -2.48
CA PHE A 171 -0.17 -2.52 -2.83
C PHE A 171 -1.35 -3.02 -3.67
N VAL A 172 -2.55 -2.77 -3.21
CA VAL A 172 -3.78 -3.09 -3.96
C VAL A 172 -4.30 -1.84 -4.62
N THR A 173 -4.58 -1.94 -5.90
CA THR A 173 -5.24 -0.90 -6.68
C THR A 173 -6.12 -1.50 -7.77
N HIS A 174 -7.05 -0.72 -8.30
CA HIS A 174 -7.78 -1.03 -9.51
C HIS A 174 -7.26 -0.26 -10.73
N ASP A 175 -6.31 0.65 -10.53
CA ASP A 175 -5.69 1.46 -11.58
C ASP A 175 -4.44 0.79 -12.14
N LEU A 176 -4.48 0.47 -13.44
CA LEU A 176 -3.40 -0.20 -14.15
C LEU A 176 -2.13 0.65 -14.25
N GLU A 177 -2.31 1.94 -14.49
CA GLU A 177 -1.17 2.85 -14.66
C GLU A 177 -0.48 3.10 -13.33
N GLU A 178 -1.24 3.20 -12.25
CA GLU A 178 -0.71 3.26 -10.90
C GLU A 178 0.12 2.02 -10.56
N ALA A 179 -0.41 0.82 -10.85
CA ALA A 179 0.28 -0.43 -10.59
C ALA A 179 1.60 -0.55 -11.38
N LEU A 180 1.62 -0.12 -12.63
CA LEU A 180 2.83 -0.11 -13.46
C LEU A 180 3.80 0.99 -13.03
N TYR A 181 3.28 2.15 -12.60
CA TYR A 181 4.12 3.25 -12.16
C TYR A 181 4.84 2.93 -10.84
N LEU A 182 4.17 2.26 -9.91
CA LEU A 182 4.71 1.99 -8.58
C LEU A 182 5.46 0.66 -8.49
N GLY A 183 4.89 -0.41 -9.08
CA GLY A 183 5.33 -1.77 -8.86
C GLY A 183 6.64 -2.15 -9.55
N ASP A 184 7.40 -3.02 -8.91
CA ASP A 184 8.45 -3.81 -9.55
C ASP A 184 7.81 -5.03 -10.23
N ARG A 185 6.66 -5.46 -9.69
CA ARG A 185 5.89 -6.57 -10.21
C ARG A 185 4.40 -6.35 -10.00
N VAL A 186 3.61 -6.73 -11.00
CA VAL A 186 2.15 -6.65 -10.95
C VAL A 186 1.56 -8.06 -10.96
N ILE A 187 0.69 -8.33 -10.00
CA ILE A 187 -0.06 -9.57 -9.88
C ILE A 187 -1.51 -9.30 -10.28
N ALA A 188 -1.99 -10.00 -11.28
CA ALA A 188 -3.38 -9.96 -11.70
C ALA A 188 -4.09 -11.25 -11.22
N PRO A 189 -4.99 -11.18 -10.21
CA PRO A 189 -5.81 -12.31 -9.83
C PRO A 189 -6.76 -12.72 -10.96
N ARG A 190 -7.06 -14.00 -11.02
CA ARG A 190 -8.08 -14.53 -11.92
C ARG A 190 -9.47 -14.23 -11.37
N THR A 191 -10.36 -13.80 -12.24
CA THR A 191 -11.78 -13.64 -11.95
C THR A 191 -12.56 -14.84 -12.46
N GLY A 192 -13.54 -15.33 -11.71
CA GLY A 192 -14.46 -16.39 -12.13
C GLY A 192 -14.65 -17.53 -11.13
N PRO A 193 -15.73 -18.31 -11.26
CA PRO A 193 -16.22 -19.25 -10.25
C PRO A 193 -15.51 -20.61 -10.22
N THR A 194 -14.26 -20.73 -10.64
CA THR A 194 -13.58 -22.03 -10.69
C THR A 194 -12.69 -22.24 -9.47
N ALA A 195 -13.25 -22.90 -8.46
CA ALA A 195 -12.56 -23.36 -7.25
C ALA A 195 -11.33 -24.27 -7.51
N GLN A 196 -11.07 -24.64 -8.74
CA GLN A 196 -10.02 -25.61 -9.11
C GLN A 196 -8.80 -24.97 -9.82
N ARG A 197 -8.81 -23.66 -10.07
CA ARG A 197 -7.68 -22.98 -10.73
C ARG A 197 -6.99 -22.00 -9.79
N PRO A 198 -5.66 -21.80 -9.92
CA PRO A 198 -4.94 -20.81 -9.12
C PRO A 198 -5.57 -19.42 -9.24
N SER A 199 -5.66 -18.68 -8.12
CA SER A 199 -6.24 -17.32 -8.10
C SER A 199 -5.41 -16.30 -8.88
N VAL A 200 -4.15 -16.59 -9.20
CA VAL A 200 -3.28 -15.70 -9.97
C VAL A 200 -3.42 -16.03 -11.46
N ALA A 201 -3.86 -15.04 -12.23
CA ALA A 201 -3.97 -15.15 -13.69
C ALA A 201 -2.66 -14.83 -14.38
N ALA A 202 -1.97 -13.80 -13.90
CA ALA A 202 -0.70 -13.37 -14.44
C ALA A 202 0.18 -12.74 -13.35
N ILE A 203 1.48 -12.88 -13.50
CA ILE A 203 2.52 -12.15 -12.78
C ILE A 203 3.37 -11.48 -13.85
N ILE A 204 3.51 -10.18 -13.78
CA ILE A 204 4.20 -9.37 -14.77
C ILE A 204 5.31 -8.60 -14.06
N ASP A 205 6.55 -8.81 -14.47
CA ASP A 205 7.68 -8.03 -14.03
C ASP A 205 7.65 -6.66 -14.74
N VAL A 206 7.87 -5.59 -13.99
CA VAL A 206 7.83 -4.22 -14.47
C VAL A 206 9.26 -3.71 -14.59
N ASP A 207 9.90 -4.06 -15.70
CA ASP A 207 11.27 -3.63 -16.01
C ASP A 207 11.25 -2.23 -16.64
N LEU A 208 11.12 -1.22 -15.78
CA LEU A 208 11.14 0.19 -16.15
C LEU A 208 12.32 0.89 -15.49
N PRO A 209 12.97 1.86 -16.18
CA PRO A 209 14.07 2.63 -15.62
C PRO A 209 13.71 3.31 -14.29
N ARG A 210 14.72 3.52 -13.45
CA ARG A 210 14.64 4.29 -12.22
C ARG A 210 15.66 5.44 -12.26
N PRO A 211 15.41 6.61 -11.66
CA PRO A 211 14.17 6.95 -10.95
C PRO A 211 12.98 7.07 -11.90
N ARG A 212 11.77 6.77 -11.39
CA ARG A 212 10.53 6.94 -12.15
C ARG A 212 10.02 8.37 -12.06
N GLU A 213 9.52 8.88 -13.16
CA GLU A 213 8.95 10.23 -13.31
C GLU A 213 7.57 10.13 -13.94
N GLN A 214 6.62 10.94 -13.48
CA GLN A 214 5.21 10.82 -13.87
C GLN A 214 5.00 10.84 -15.39
N LEU A 215 5.63 11.75 -16.11
CA LEU A 215 5.51 11.84 -17.56
C LEU A 215 6.44 10.85 -18.28
N GLY A 216 7.75 10.97 -18.05
CA GLY A 216 8.74 10.18 -18.79
C GLY A 216 8.57 8.66 -18.64
N THR A 217 8.20 8.19 -17.44
CA THR A 217 7.96 6.76 -17.23
C THR A 217 6.70 6.27 -17.94
N ARG A 218 5.62 7.07 -17.94
CA ARG A 218 4.34 6.70 -18.58
C ARG A 218 4.42 6.74 -20.11
N GLU A 219 5.31 7.55 -20.67
CA GLU A 219 5.59 7.64 -22.11
C GLU A 219 6.58 6.57 -22.60
N HIS A 220 7.26 5.87 -21.67
CA HIS A 220 8.25 4.87 -22.03
C HIS A 220 7.62 3.73 -22.84
N PRO A 221 8.22 3.27 -23.96
CA PRO A 221 7.63 2.22 -24.80
C PRO A 221 7.26 0.94 -24.04
N THR A 222 8.12 0.52 -23.10
CA THR A 222 7.86 -0.64 -22.23
C THR A 222 6.63 -0.44 -21.37
N PHE A 223 6.40 0.76 -20.80
CA PHE A 223 5.20 1.07 -20.03
C PHE A 223 3.93 0.90 -20.88
N VAL A 224 3.94 1.47 -22.08
CA VAL A 224 2.81 1.36 -23.01
C VAL A 224 2.54 -0.10 -23.39
N GLN A 225 3.59 -0.89 -23.61
CA GLN A 225 3.47 -2.32 -23.92
C GLN A 225 2.88 -3.10 -22.74
N LEU A 226 3.40 -2.91 -21.52
CA LEU A 226 2.93 -3.57 -20.29
C LEU A 226 1.48 -3.18 -19.99
N ARG A 227 1.11 -1.90 -20.19
CA ARG A 227 -0.27 -1.44 -20.05
C ARG A 227 -1.23 -2.18 -20.98
N ARG A 228 -0.86 -2.34 -22.26
CA ARG A 228 -1.66 -3.12 -23.23
C ARG A 228 -1.78 -4.59 -22.82
N GLN A 229 -0.70 -5.18 -22.36
CA GLN A 229 -0.68 -6.56 -21.89
C GLN A 229 -1.63 -6.75 -20.69
N LEU A 230 -1.56 -5.89 -19.68
CA LEU A 230 -2.44 -5.94 -18.51
C LEU A 230 -3.92 -5.74 -18.88
N TYR A 231 -4.20 -4.83 -19.81
CA TYR A 231 -5.56 -4.60 -20.31
C TYR A 231 -6.14 -5.87 -20.95
N GLN A 232 -5.33 -6.65 -21.68
CA GLN A 232 -5.77 -7.92 -22.27
C GLN A 232 -6.07 -8.98 -21.22
N TYR A 233 -5.35 -9.00 -20.09
CA TYR A 233 -5.62 -9.92 -18.99
C TYR A 233 -6.88 -9.59 -18.22
N LEU A 234 -7.18 -8.31 -18.03
CA LEU A 234 -8.34 -7.85 -17.25
C LEU A 234 -9.61 -7.71 -18.12
N GLY A 235 -9.47 -7.41 -19.41
CA GLY A 235 -10.59 -7.19 -20.34
C GLY A 235 -11.16 -8.48 -20.97
N ARG A 236 -10.59 -9.65 -20.65
CA ARG A 236 -11.09 -10.95 -21.15
C ARG A 236 -12.10 -11.62 -20.22
N HIS A 237 -12.75 -10.85 -19.33
CA HIS A 237 -13.74 -11.38 -18.39
C HIS A 237 -15.03 -10.58 -18.39
#